data_c4c026d2ab53964354abdf51cfe3b41d
#
_entry.id   c4c026d2ab53964354abdf51cfe3b41d
#
_cell.length_a   1.000
_cell.length_b   1.000
_cell.length_c   1.000
_cell.angle_alpha   90.00
_cell.angle_beta   90.00
_cell.angle_gamma   90.00
#
_symmetry.space_group_name_H-M   'P 1'
#
loop_
_entity.id
_entity.type
_entity.pdbx_description
1 polymer ?
#
loop_
_entity_poly.entity_id
_entity_poly.type
_entity_poly.pdbx_seq_one_letter_code
_entity_poly.pdbx_strand_id
1 'polypeptide(L)'
;MLYILYNSNSKIGKNKRNIFKILFDAVKTFQDDNIRIKDISTTINKEESVKNINKQKDIIVIVGGDGTLTRLVDKFYKYIDLIPKVYAYKAGTGNDFIRNIIKSGYTYEHIKNKYFLINPFLENLPKVEINNETHIFLNGIGIGLDGFICKKVEEQRIKNGKQNFFRSSIQAFKEFKPYPKIEITVDGKTETLENVWLASIMNGKYYGKGMKIAPFADIKSNKLNLIVIDNITKFELLFFFPTVYFGRHIKNKFVKSYVGNKISLKLYEKTYGQIDGEFQENITEATAYKDFKNKI
;
A
#
# COMPACT_ATOMS: atom_id res chain seq x y z
N MET A 1 -12.60 7.88 -24.54
CA MET A 1 -12.57 6.40 -24.40
C MET A 1 -12.42 6.04 -22.93
N LEU A 2 -13.19 5.06 -22.47
CA LEU A 2 -13.18 4.57 -21.09
C LEU A 2 -12.36 3.28 -20.99
N TYR A 3 -11.23 3.34 -20.31
CA TYR A 3 -10.38 2.17 -20.02
C TYR A 3 -10.78 1.58 -18.67
N ILE A 4 -11.14 0.30 -18.64
CA ILE A 4 -11.44 -0.41 -17.41
C ILE A 4 -10.37 -1.48 -17.18
N LEU A 5 -9.54 -1.24 -16.17
CA LEU A 5 -8.43 -2.10 -15.77
C LEU A 5 -8.85 -2.90 -14.54
N TYR A 6 -8.82 -4.22 -14.64
CA TYR A 6 -9.17 -5.10 -13.52
C TYR A 6 -8.14 -6.20 -13.36
N ASN A 7 -8.10 -6.81 -12.18
CA ASN A 7 -7.21 -7.95 -11.91
C ASN A 7 -8.07 -9.20 -11.67
N SER A 8 -8.05 -10.13 -12.63
CA SER A 8 -8.80 -11.39 -12.53
C SER A 8 -8.37 -12.26 -11.34
N ASN A 9 -7.17 -12.08 -10.81
CA ASN A 9 -6.70 -12.76 -9.62
C ASN A 9 -7.21 -12.11 -8.31
N SER A 10 -7.78 -10.90 -8.37
CA SER A 10 -8.36 -10.24 -7.21
C SER A 10 -9.69 -10.89 -6.81
N LYS A 11 -10.09 -10.72 -5.54
CA LYS A 11 -11.38 -11.22 -5.02
C LYS A 11 -12.57 -10.77 -5.86
N ILE A 12 -12.53 -9.57 -6.41
CA ILE A 12 -13.58 -8.99 -7.25
C ILE A 12 -13.45 -9.45 -8.68
N GLY A 13 -12.23 -9.46 -9.22
CA GLY A 13 -11.96 -9.84 -10.59
C GLY A 13 -12.27 -11.29 -10.92
N LYS A 14 -12.17 -12.19 -9.94
CA LYS A 14 -12.57 -13.61 -10.10
C LYS A 14 -14.05 -13.80 -10.39
N ASN A 15 -14.89 -12.84 -10.00
CA ASN A 15 -16.34 -12.93 -10.24
C ASN A 15 -16.73 -12.14 -11.48
N LYS A 16 -16.86 -12.81 -12.62
CA LYS A 16 -17.25 -12.21 -13.91
C LYS A 16 -18.55 -11.38 -13.81
N ARG A 17 -19.55 -11.85 -13.06
CA ARG A 17 -20.82 -11.10 -12.88
C ARG A 17 -20.59 -9.74 -12.20
N ASN A 18 -19.70 -9.69 -11.23
CA ASN A 18 -19.38 -8.43 -10.56
C ASN A 18 -18.65 -7.48 -11.52
N ILE A 19 -17.72 -7.98 -12.33
CA ILE A 19 -17.03 -7.17 -13.34
C ILE A 19 -18.03 -6.61 -14.34
N PHE A 20 -18.95 -7.41 -14.87
CA PHE A 20 -20.00 -6.91 -15.78
C PHE A 20 -20.87 -5.83 -15.13
N LYS A 21 -21.30 -6.00 -13.86
CA LYS A 21 -22.06 -4.96 -13.15
C LYS A 21 -21.27 -3.66 -13.02
N ILE A 22 -19.99 -3.75 -12.73
CA ILE A 22 -19.11 -2.57 -12.62
C ILE A 22 -18.92 -1.91 -13.97
N LEU A 23 -18.78 -2.67 -15.06
CA LEU A 23 -18.72 -2.17 -16.43
C LEU A 23 -19.96 -1.36 -16.79
N PHE A 24 -21.14 -1.92 -16.59
CA PHE A 24 -22.41 -1.22 -16.85
C PHE A 24 -22.55 0.05 -16.02
N ASP A 25 -22.19 0.00 -14.72
CA ASP A 25 -22.22 1.17 -13.84
C ASP A 25 -21.22 2.24 -14.30
N ALA A 26 -20.03 1.84 -14.77
CA ALA A 26 -19.01 2.76 -15.27
C ALA A 26 -19.45 3.44 -16.58
N VAL A 27 -19.94 2.69 -17.58
CA VAL A 27 -20.47 3.23 -18.83
C VAL A 27 -21.57 4.26 -18.55
N LYS A 28 -22.55 3.90 -17.71
CA LYS A 28 -23.63 4.81 -17.32
C LYS A 28 -23.14 6.04 -16.54
N THR A 29 -22.08 5.88 -15.76
CA THR A 29 -21.56 6.95 -14.89
C THR A 29 -20.75 7.96 -15.68
N PHE A 30 -19.89 7.49 -16.59
CA PHE A 30 -19.02 8.34 -17.39
C PHE A 30 -19.61 8.71 -18.77
N GLN A 31 -20.78 8.16 -19.12
CA GLN A 31 -21.49 8.41 -20.37
C GLN A 31 -20.59 8.20 -21.61
N ASP A 32 -19.75 7.17 -21.56
CA ASP A 32 -18.83 6.80 -22.62
C ASP A 32 -19.00 5.30 -22.93
N ASP A 33 -19.48 4.99 -24.13
CA ASP A 33 -19.71 3.64 -24.63
C ASP A 33 -18.52 3.07 -25.41
N ASN A 34 -17.53 3.93 -25.73
CA ASN A 34 -16.26 3.51 -26.31
C ASN A 34 -15.33 2.99 -25.22
N ILE A 35 -15.42 1.69 -24.92
CA ILE A 35 -14.76 1.04 -23.81
C ILE A 35 -13.65 0.09 -24.23
N ARG A 36 -12.56 0.09 -23.47
CA ARG A 36 -11.51 -0.93 -23.50
C ARG A 36 -11.37 -1.58 -22.14
N ILE A 37 -11.53 -2.90 -22.10
CA ILE A 37 -11.40 -3.69 -20.90
C ILE A 37 -10.08 -4.44 -20.95
N LYS A 38 -9.27 -4.35 -19.89
CA LYS A 38 -7.99 -5.04 -19.83
C LYS A 38 -7.79 -5.73 -18.48
N ASP A 39 -7.45 -7.00 -18.53
CA ASP A 39 -7.02 -7.74 -17.36
C ASP A 39 -5.52 -7.49 -17.13
N ILE A 40 -5.18 -6.93 -15.97
CA ILE A 40 -3.82 -6.60 -15.62
C ILE A 40 -3.02 -7.76 -15.01
N SER A 41 -3.67 -8.91 -14.79
CA SER A 41 -2.99 -10.13 -14.37
C SER A 41 -2.12 -10.72 -15.50
N THR A 42 -2.42 -10.38 -16.75
CA THR A 42 -1.62 -10.73 -17.92
C THR A 42 -0.51 -9.71 -18.16
N THR A 43 0.53 -10.11 -18.91
CA THR A 43 1.65 -9.22 -19.24
C THR A 43 1.16 -8.03 -20.05
N ILE A 44 1.35 -6.82 -19.52
CA ILE A 44 1.02 -5.57 -20.18
C ILE A 44 2.30 -5.00 -20.81
N ASN A 45 2.30 -4.80 -22.12
CA ASN A 45 3.32 -3.98 -22.76
C ASN A 45 3.11 -2.52 -22.34
N LYS A 46 4.02 -2.01 -21.49
CA LYS A 46 3.90 -0.71 -20.81
C LYS A 46 3.86 0.45 -21.81
N GLU A 47 4.77 0.44 -22.76
CA GLU A 47 4.94 1.56 -23.72
C GLU A 47 3.77 1.65 -24.70
N GLU A 48 3.33 0.53 -25.26
CA GLU A 48 2.23 0.47 -26.19
C GLU A 48 0.88 0.86 -25.55
N SER A 49 0.74 0.54 -24.25
CA SER A 49 -0.48 0.87 -23.50
C SER A 49 -0.63 2.37 -23.25
N VAL A 50 0.44 3.14 -23.19
CA VAL A 50 0.41 4.59 -22.91
C VAL A 50 0.41 5.42 -24.20
N LYS A 51 1.05 4.95 -25.28
CA LYS A 51 1.17 5.68 -26.56
C LYS A 51 -0.17 6.10 -27.20
N ASN A 52 -1.23 5.33 -26.95
CA ASN A 52 -2.54 5.53 -27.57
C ASN A 52 -3.58 6.19 -26.63
N ILE A 53 -3.14 6.66 -25.44
CA ILE A 53 -4.04 7.28 -24.46
C ILE A 53 -4.06 8.80 -24.66
N ASN A 54 -5.25 9.37 -24.80
CA ASN A 54 -5.45 10.81 -24.83
C ASN A 54 -5.66 11.34 -23.42
N LYS A 55 -4.65 12.08 -22.90
CA LYS A 55 -4.67 12.62 -21.52
C LYS A 55 -5.91 13.48 -21.20
N GLN A 56 -6.45 14.20 -22.18
CA GLN A 56 -7.54 15.16 -21.97
C GLN A 56 -8.93 14.53 -22.11
N LYS A 57 -9.06 13.48 -22.94
CA LYS A 57 -10.37 12.91 -23.32
C LYS A 57 -10.64 11.54 -22.71
N ASP A 58 -9.57 10.79 -22.43
CA ASP A 58 -9.73 9.42 -21.93
C ASP A 58 -9.89 9.38 -20.40
N ILE A 59 -10.49 8.31 -19.92
CA ILE A 59 -10.68 8.04 -18.50
C ILE A 59 -10.20 6.61 -18.23
N ILE A 60 -9.47 6.43 -17.13
CA ILE A 60 -9.07 5.12 -16.63
C ILE A 60 -9.85 4.83 -15.35
N VAL A 61 -10.49 3.67 -15.28
CA VAL A 61 -11.11 3.13 -14.06
C VAL A 61 -10.34 1.88 -13.64
N ILE A 62 -9.79 1.91 -12.44
CA ILE A 62 -9.10 0.77 -11.85
C ILE A 62 -10.05 0.03 -10.92
N VAL A 63 -10.31 -1.24 -11.23
CA VAL A 63 -11.18 -2.12 -10.45
C VAL A 63 -10.34 -3.16 -9.73
N GLY A 64 -10.12 -2.94 -8.44
CA GLY A 64 -9.30 -3.83 -7.61
C GLY A 64 -9.16 -3.32 -6.18
N GLY A 65 -8.40 -4.04 -5.36
CA GLY A 65 -7.98 -3.61 -4.04
C GLY A 65 -6.63 -2.87 -4.07
N ASP A 66 -6.09 -2.57 -2.88
CA ASP A 66 -4.83 -1.82 -2.72
C ASP A 66 -3.68 -2.43 -3.54
N GLY A 67 -3.44 -3.75 -3.47
CA GLY A 67 -2.38 -4.40 -4.27
C GLY A 67 -2.56 -4.27 -5.79
N THR A 68 -3.81 -4.17 -6.30
CA THR A 68 -4.07 -3.89 -7.71
C THR A 68 -3.67 -2.46 -8.06
N LEU A 69 -4.02 -1.50 -7.20
CA LEU A 69 -3.66 -0.09 -7.37
C LEU A 69 -2.14 0.09 -7.35
N THR A 70 -1.47 -0.44 -6.34
CA THR A 70 -0.02 -0.33 -6.18
C THR A 70 0.72 -0.89 -7.39
N ARG A 71 0.36 -2.11 -7.84
CA ARG A 71 0.99 -2.72 -9.04
C ARG A 71 0.81 -1.91 -10.31
N LEU A 72 -0.37 -1.31 -10.50
CA LEU A 72 -0.61 -0.45 -11.67
C LEU A 72 0.16 0.85 -11.57
N VAL A 73 0.10 1.50 -10.41
CA VAL A 73 0.81 2.75 -10.19
C VAL A 73 2.32 2.55 -10.35
N ASP A 74 2.89 1.51 -9.77
CA ASP A 74 4.32 1.17 -9.91
C ASP A 74 4.71 0.96 -11.39
N LYS A 75 3.88 0.25 -12.15
CA LYS A 75 4.11 0.03 -13.59
C LYS A 75 4.08 1.32 -14.42
N PHE A 76 3.20 2.25 -14.09
CA PHE A 76 2.95 3.46 -14.89
C PHE A 76 3.52 4.74 -14.29
N TYR A 77 4.21 4.66 -13.15
CA TYR A 77 4.71 5.83 -12.44
C TYR A 77 5.61 6.73 -13.30
N LYS A 78 6.46 6.15 -14.16
CA LYS A 78 7.31 6.90 -15.09
C LYS A 78 6.51 7.74 -16.10
N TYR A 79 5.25 7.39 -16.33
CA TYR A 79 4.34 8.03 -17.29
C TYR A 79 3.21 8.78 -16.57
N ILE A 80 3.34 9.03 -15.26
CA ILE A 80 2.26 9.60 -14.44
C ILE A 80 1.78 10.95 -14.97
N ASP A 81 2.68 11.74 -15.57
CA ASP A 81 2.35 13.04 -16.14
C ASP A 81 1.61 12.94 -17.49
N LEU A 82 1.58 11.76 -18.11
CA LEU A 82 0.94 11.50 -19.40
C LEU A 82 -0.42 10.80 -19.27
N ILE A 83 -0.73 10.26 -18.10
CA ILE A 83 -1.99 9.53 -17.92
C ILE A 83 -3.19 10.48 -17.79
N PRO A 84 -4.39 10.06 -18.25
CA PRO A 84 -5.63 10.82 -18.13
C PRO A 84 -6.15 10.82 -16.69
N LYS A 85 -7.42 11.22 -16.51
CA LYS A 85 -8.10 11.05 -15.22
C LYS A 85 -8.18 9.57 -14.85
N VAL A 86 -7.65 9.22 -13.68
CA VAL A 86 -7.66 7.87 -13.13
C VAL A 86 -8.58 7.81 -11.92
N TYR A 87 -9.61 6.97 -12.01
CA TYR A 87 -10.51 6.71 -10.91
C TYR A 87 -10.27 5.31 -10.33
N ALA A 88 -10.05 5.25 -9.03
CA ALA A 88 -10.08 4.00 -8.29
C ALA A 88 -11.53 3.64 -7.94
N TYR A 89 -11.99 2.46 -8.36
CA TYR A 89 -13.29 1.94 -7.96
C TYR A 89 -13.19 1.35 -6.56
N LYS A 90 -14.00 1.87 -5.63
CA LYS A 90 -14.04 1.39 -4.24
C LYS A 90 -14.64 0.00 -4.17
N ALA A 91 -13.79 -1.01 -4.26
CA ALA A 91 -14.16 -2.40 -4.37
C ALA A 91 -13.59 -3.19 -3.19
N GLY A 92 -14.44 -3.74 -2.35
CA GLY A 92 -14.01 -4.64 -1.26
C GLY A 92 -13.86 -3.99 0.11
N THR A 93 -13.25 -4.73 1.03
CA THR A 93 -13.20 -4.39 2.46
C THR A 93 -11.94 -3.64 2.90
N GLY A 94 -10.85 -3.66 2.11
CA GLY A 94 -9.62 -2.93 2.39
C GLY A 94 -9.77 -1.47 1.94
N ASN A 95 -9.30 -1.18 0.75
CA ASN A 95 -9.28 0.14 0.12
C ASN A 95 -8.59 1.18 1.04
N ASP A 96 -7.43 0.82 1.58
CA ASP A 96 -6.72 1.66 2.54
C ASP A 96 -6.23 2.95 1.88
N PHE A 97 -5.85 2.91 0.59
CA PHE A 97 -5.49 4.10 -0.17
C PHE A 97 -6.67 5.07 -0.32
N ILE A 98 -7.85 4.56 -0.71
CA ILE A 98 -9.07 5.38 -0.79
C ILE A 98 -9.44 5.92 0.61
N ARG A 99 -9.28 5.11 1.66
CA ARG A 99 -9.50 5.54 3.04
C ARG A 99 -8.52 6.65 3.43
N ASN A 100 -7.26 6.55 3.04
CA ASN A 100 -6.27 7.60 3.25
C ASN A 100 -6.68 8.90 2.56
N ILE A 101 -7.18 8.84 1.33
CA ILE A 101 -7.72 10.01 0.61
C ILE A 101 -8.90 10.62 1.38
N ILE A 102 -9.91 9.82 1.75
CA ILE A 102 -11.11 10.30 2.46
C ILE A 102 -10.75 10.92 3.82
N LYS A 103 -9.76 10.39 4.51
CA LYS A 103 -9.33 10.83 5.85
C LYS A 103 -8.13 11.77 5.84
N SER A 104 -7.70 12.23 4.69
CA SER A 104 -6.56 13.15 4.55
C SER A 104 -6.86 14.57 5.04
N GLY A 105 -8.12 15.00 4.96
CA GLY A 105 -8.52 16.39 5.16
C GLY A 105 -8.43 17.25 3.90
N TYR A 106 -7.94 16.72 2.79
CA TYR A 106 -7.89 17.40 1.50
C TYR A 106 -9.18 17.21 0.71
N THR A 107 -9.49 18.19 -0.16
CA THR A 107 -10.56 18.04 -1.15
C THR A 107 -10.25 16.91 -2.09
N TYR A 108 -11.21 16.05 -2.36
CA TYR A 108 -11.12 14.95 -3.30
C TYR A 108 -12.38 14.84 -4.16
N GLU A 109 -12.20 14.40 -5.40
CA GLU A 109 -13.30 14.18 -6.33
C GLU A 109 -13.76 12.72 -6.24
N HIS A 110 -15.06 12.52 -6.16
CA HIS A 110 -15.67 11.19 -6.26
C HIS A 110 -17.02 11.24 -6.98
N ILE A 111 -17.37 10.15 -7.63
CA ILE A 111 -18.66 9.97 -8.28
C ILE A 111 -19.40 8.84 -7.56
N LYS A 112 -20.63 9.11 -7.11
CA LYS A 112 -21.51 8.14 -6.42
C LYS A 112 -20.86 7.44 -5.22
N ASN A 113 -19.85 8.05 -4.57
CA ASN A 113 -19.06 7.42 -3.51
C ASN A 113 -18.47 6.03 -3.87
N LYS A 114 -18.24 5.81 -5.16
CA LYS A 114 -17.69 4.57 -5.74
C LYS A 114 -16.40 4.80 -6.53
N TYR A 115 -16.34 5.86 -7.29
CA TYR A 115 -15.22 6.22 -8.15
C TYR A 115 -14.48 7.40 -7.54
N PHE A 116 -13.25 7.22 -7.14
CA PHE A 116 -12.41 8.25 -6.50
C PHE A 116 -11.30 8.65 -7.45
N LEU A 117 -11.22 9.94 -7.80
CA LEU A 117 -10.13 10.48 -8.60
C LEU A 117 -8.84 10.44 -7.78
N ILE A 118 -7.83 9.73 -8.29
CA ILE A 118 -6.59 9.51 -7.53
C ILE A 118 -5.39 10.32 -8.04
N ASN A 119 -5.46 10.94 -9.22
CA ASN A 119 -4.36 11.72 -9.80
C ASN A 119 -3.69 12.70 -8.81
N PRO A 120 -4.45 13.52 -8.03
CA PRO A 120 -3.84 14.48 -7.11
C PRO A 120 -3.03 13.85 -5.96
N PHE A 121 -3.15 12.55 -5.77
CA PHE A 121 -2.48 11.77 -4.72
C PHE A 121 -1.36 10.88 -5.28
N LEU A 122 -1.13 10.92 -6.60
CA LEU A 122 -0.07 10.17 -7.27
C LEU A 122 1.16 11.04 -7.61
N GLU A 123 1.08 12.35 -7.44
CA GLU A 123 2.13 13.28 -7.86
C GLU A 123 3.43 13.14 -7.06
N ASN A 124 3.35 12.77 -5.79
CA ASN A 124 4.48 12.66 -4.88
C ASN A 124 4.44 11.35 -4.08
N LEU A 125 4.49 10.23 -4.81
CA LEU A 125 4.52 8.92 -4.19
C LEU A 125 5.90 8.59 -3.63
N PRO A 126 5.97 7.96 -2.47
CA PRO A 126 7.22 7.51 -1.92
C PRO A 126 7.80 6.34 -2.71
N LYS A 127 9.10 6.28 -2.70
CA LYS A 127 9.91 5.16 -3.19
C LYS A 127 10.53 4.42 -2.02
N VAL A 128 10.78 3.15 -2.20
CA VAL A 128 11.60 2.34 -1.31
C VAL A 128 12.61 1.54 -2.11
N GLU A 129 13.84 1.57 -1.67
CA GLU A 129 14.93 0.73 -2.16
C GLU A 129 15.09 -0.47 -1.24
N ILE A 130 14.90 -1.67 -1.78
CA ILE A 130 15.07 -2.96 -1.10
C ILE A 130 15.79 -3.89 -2.06
N ASN A 131 16.85 -4.54 -1.60
CA ASN A 131 17.62 -5.51 -2.39
C ASN A 131 18.08 -4.98 -3.76
N ASN A 132 18.48 -3.72 -3.84
CA ASN A 132 18.87 -3.00 -5.06
C ASN A 132 17.73 -2.79 -6.09
N GLU A 133 16.49 -3.03 -5.69
CA GLU A 133 15.31 -2.70 -6.50
C GLU A 133 14.55 -1.53 -5.90
N THR A 134 14.06 -0.64 -6.77
CA THR A 134 13.25 0.51 -6.36
C THR A 134 11.78 0.24 -6.64
N HIS A 135 10.96 0.33 -5.61
CA HIS A 135 9.51 0.17 -5.69
C HIS A 135 8.79 1.45 -5.28
N ILE A 136 7.58 1.63 -5.79
CA ILE A 136 6.65 2.68 -5.36
C ILE A 136 5.66 2.06 -4.37
N PHE A 137 5.26 2.82 -3.35
CA PHE A 137 4.19 2.40 -2.47
C PHE A 137 3.14 3.51 -2.25
N LEU A 138 1.92 3.11 -2.01
CA LEU A 138 0.77 4.00 -1.80
C LEU A 138 0.49 4.28 -0.33
N ASN A 139 0.52 3.24 0.49
CA ASN A 139 0.12 3.29 1.90
C ASN A 139 1.30 3.18 2.85
N GLY A 140 2.11 2.12 2.70
CA GLY A 140 3.25 1.90 3.57
C GLY A 140 3.97 0.59 3.30
N ILE A 141 5.18 0.53 3.83
CA ILE A 141 5.99 -0.68 3.91
C ILE A 141 6.12 -1.10 5.37
N GLY A 142 6.35 -2.37 5.61
CA GLY A 142 6.56 -2.84 6.96
C GLY A 142 7.54 -3.99 7.01
N ILE A 143 8.36 -3.98 8.05
CA ILE A 143 9.35 -5.00 8.37
C ILE A 143 9.03 -5.54 9.76
N GLY A 144 9.06 -6.86 9.92
CA GLY A 144 8.76 -7.51 11.17
C GLY A 144 7.54 -8.41 11.11
N LEU A 145 6.69 -8.33 12.11
CA LEU A 145 5.51 -9.19 12.24
C LEU A 145 4.57 -9.09 11.03
N ASP A 146 4.38 -7.91 10.46
CA ASP A 146 3.50 -7.71 9.30
C ASP A 146 4.07 -8.35 8.02
N GLY A 147 5.39 -8.24 7.78
CA GLY A 147 6.06 -8.97 6.72
C GLY A 147 5.97 -10.49 6.91
N PHE A 148 6.12 -10.96 8.15
CA PHE A 148 5.98 -12.36 8.47
C PHE A 148 4.53 -12.87 8.31
N ILE A 149 3.52 -12.04 8.59
CA ILE A 149 2.11 -12.33 8.27
C ILE A 149 1.93 -12.50 6.75
N CYS A 150 2.49 -11.58 5.95
CA CYS A 150 2.42 -11.67 4.49
C CYS A 150 3.10 -12.96 3.97
N LYS A 151 4.24 -13.36 4.55
CA LYS A 151 4.87 -14.65 4.27
C LYS A 151 3.91 -15.82 4.52
N LYS A 152 3.26 -15.86 5.69
CA LYS A 152 2.31 -16.95 6.03
C LYS A 152 1.09 -16.96 5.11
N VAL A 153 0.62 -15.81 4.68
CA VAL A 153 -0.46 -15.70 3.68
C VAL A 153 -0.02 -16.28 2.34
N GLU A 154 1.20 -15.99 1.91
CA GLU A 154 1.74 -16.47 0.65
C GLU A 154 1.99 -18.00 0.69
N GLU A 155 2.57 -18.51 1.79
CA GLU A 155 2.73 -19.97 2.01
C GLU A 155 1.39 -20.71 1.92
N GLN A 156 0.32 -20.16 2.52
CA GLN A 156 -1.02 -20.74 2.42
C GLN A 156 -1.59 -20.67 1.00
N ARG A 157 -1.33 -19.58 0.28
CA ARG A 157 -1.76 -19.43 -1.12
C ARG A 157 -1.14 -20.50 -2.00
N ILE A 158 0.16 -20.71 -1.87
CA ILE A 158 0.91 -21.70 -2.64
C ILE A 158 0.40 -23.12 -2.31
N LYS A 159 0.22 -23.42 -1.01
CA LYS A 159 -0.16 -24.76 -0.55
C LYS A 159 -1.61 -25.13 -0.88
N ASN A 160 -2.55 -24.20 -0.73
CA ASN A 160 -3.99 -24.50 -0.72
C ASN A 160 -4.78 -23.77 -1.82
N GLY A 161 -4.16 -22.92 -2.63
CA GLY A 161 -4.84 -22.05 -3.60
C GLY A 161 -5.77 -21.00 -2.98
N LYS A 162 -5.86 -20.93 -1.65
CA LYS A 162 -6.73 -20.01 -0.91
C LYS A 162 -5.95 -19.26 0.15
N GLN A 163 -6.32 -18.00 0.37
CA GLN A 163 -5.74 -17.15 1.41
C GLN A 163 -6.73 -16.99 2.56
N ASN A 164 -6.27 -17.26 3.79
CA ASN A 164 -7.00 -16.91 4.99
C ASN A 164 -6.12 -16.01 5.86
N PHE A 165 -6.26 -14.70 5.66
CA PHE A 165 -5.46 -13.69 6.35
C PHE A 165 -5.55 -13.82 7.89
N PHE A 166 -6.73 -14.07 8.43
CA PHE A 166 -6.93 -14.19 9.88
C PHE A 166 -6.15 -15.38 10.45
N ARG A 167 -6.27 -16.55 9.82
CA ARG A 167 -5.54 -17.76 10.26
C ARG A 167 -4.03 -17.56 10.15
N SER A 168 -3.57 -16.97 9.03
CA SER A 168 -2.15 -16.66 8.83
C SER A 168 -1.63 -15.67 9.87
N SER A 169 -2.44 -14.66 10.25
CA SER A 169 -2.05 -13.70 11.29
C SER A 169 -1.90 -14.35 12.67
N ILE A 170 -2.82 -15.26 13.04
CA ILE A 170 -2.71 -16.01 14.30
C ILE A 170 -1.45 -16.89 14.29
N GLN A 171 -1.21 -17.61 13.19
CA GLN A 171 -0.04 -18.46 13.06
C GLN A 171 1.26 -17.63 13.14
N ALA A 172 1.34 -16.55 12.37
CA ALA A 172 2.47 -15.64 12.39
C ALA A 172 2.74 -15.09 13.79
N PHE A 173 1.70 -14.64 14.47
CA PHE A 173 1.82 -14.13 15.84
C PHE A 173 2.38 -15.18 16.82
N LYS A 174 2.00 -16.45 16.68
CA LYS A 174 2.53 -17.54 17.50
C LYS A 174 4.01 -17.83 17.23
N GLU A 175 4.41 -17.81 15.96
CA GLU A 175 5.74 -18.25 15.51
C GLU A 175 6.77 -17.11 15.51
N PHE A 176 6.34 -15.87 15.27
CA PHE A 176 7.25 -14.72 15.15
C PHE A 176 7.99 -14.44 16.46
N LYS A 177 9.27 -14.13 16.31
CA LYS A 177 10.15 -13.61 17.38
C LYS A 177 10.58 -12.19 16.98
N PRO A 178 10.59 -11.25 17.93
CA PRO A 178 11.07 -9.89 17.65
C PRO A 178 12.52 -9.90 17.22
N TYR A 179 12.88 -8.97 16.35
CA TYR A 179 14.28 -8.82 15.95
C TYR A 179 15.11 -8.30 17.14
N PRO A 180 16.26 -8.95 17.43
CA PRO A 180 17.09 -8.54 18.55
C PRO A 180 17.53 -7.08 18.45
N LYS A 181 17.84 -6.63 17.21
CA LYS A 181 18.38 -5.31 16.95
C LYS A 181 18.04 -4.83 15.55
N ILE A 182 17.59 -3.57 15.45
CA ILE A 182 17.41 -2.84 14.18
C ILE A 182 18.07 -1.47 14.32
N GLU A 183 18.79 -1.03 13.30
CA GLU A 183 19.28 0.34 13.19
C GLU A 183 18.31 1.13 12.32
N ILE A 184 17.85 2.25 12.81
CA ILE A 184 17.00 3.19 12.07
C ILE A 184 17.78 4.48 11.82
N THR A 185 17.64 5.04 10.63
CA THR A 185 18.19 6.35 10.29
C THR A 185 17.09 7.22 9.73
N VAL A 186 16.84 8.37 10.35
CA VAL A 186 15.82 9.35 9.92
C VAL A 186 16.51 10.69 9.66
N ASP A 187 16.50 11.12 8.38
CA ASP A 187 17.16 12.36 7.95
C ASP A 187 18.60 12.51 8.48
N GLY A 188 19.38 11.41 8.45
CA GLY A 188 20.78 11.36 8.87
C GLY A 188 21.01 11.12 10.39
N LYS A 189 19.95 11.07 11.20
CA LYS A 189 20.07 10.72 12.63
C LYS A 189 19.83 9.23 12.81
N THR A 190 20.81 8.55 13.36
CA THR A 190 20.78 7.10 13.56
C THR A 190 20.52 6.73 15.02
N GLU A 191 19.65 5.76 15.22
CA GLU A 191 19.34 5.15 16.50
C GLU A 191 19.28 3.63 16.36
N THR A 192 19.67 2.91 17.37
CA THR A 192 19.54 1.46 17.45
C THR A 192 18.43 1.08 18.41
N LEU A 193 17.53 0.21 17.95
CA LEU A 193 16.40 -0.30 18.72
C LEU A 193 16.52 -1.81 18.91
N GLU A 194 16.07 -2.29 20.07
CA GLU A 194 16.14 -3.70 20.45
C GLU A 194 14.75 -4.31 20.60
N ASN A 195 14.66 -5.64 20.45
CA ASN A 195 13.42 -6.39 20.61
C ASN A 195 12.27 -5.84 19.75
N VAL A 196 12.55 -5.58 18.47
CA VAL A 196 11.61 -4.91 17.56
C VAL A 196 10.63 -5.91 16.94
N TRP A 197 9.35 -5.70 17.21
CA TRP A 197 8.25 -6.47 16.64
C TRP A 197 7.82 -6.00 15.26
N LEU A 198 7.85 -4.68 15.06
CA LEU A 198 7.35 -4.03 13.86
C LEU A 198 8.09 -2.73 13.61
N ALA A 199 8.50 -2.48 12.38
CA ALA A 199 8.95 -1.19 11.89
C ALA A 199 8.23 -0.89 10.57
N SER A 200 7.29 0.06 10.60
CA SER A 200 6.47 0.43 9.44
C SER A 200 6.73 1.84 8.99
N ILE A 201 7.16 2.04 7.74
CA ILE A 201 7.30 3.36 7.12
C ILE A 201 6.04 3.66 6.33
N MET A 202 5.32 4.71 6.73
CA MET A 202 3.98 5.01 6.28
C MET A 202 3.94 6.30 5.46
N ASN A 203 3.24 6.24 4.32
CA ASN A 203 2.84 7.38 3.52
C ASN A 203 1.49 7.94 3.98
N GLY A 204 0.55 7.06 4.27
CA GLY A 204 -0.79 7.37 4.75
C GLY A 204 -1.04 6.87 6.17
N LYS A 205 -2.23 7.17 6.70
CA LYS A 205 -2.62 6.79 8.06
C LYS A 205 -2.90 5.30 8.22
N TYR A 206 -3.34 4.65 7.13
CA TYR A 206 -3.94 3.31 7.15
C TYR A 206 -3.21 2.34 6.23
N TYR A 207 -3.05 1.10 6.67
CA TYR A 207 -2.75 -0.07 5.86
C TYR A 207 -3.37 -1.33 6.50
N GLY A 208 -3.22 -2.51 5.88
CA GLY A 208 -3.63 -3.78 6.47
C GLY A 208 -5.12 -3.88 6.79
N LYS A 209 -5.98 -3.37 5.90
CA LYS A 209 -7.45 -3.38 6.00
C LYS A 209 -8.01 -2.51 7.15
N GLY A 210 -7.47 -1.33 7.29
CA GLY A 210 -8.00 -0.30 8.19
C GLY A 210 -7.27 -0.12 9.50
N MET A 211 -6.13 -0.76 9.68
CA MET A 211 -5.25 -0.44 10.80
C MET A 211 -4.71 0.97 10.65
N LYS A 212 -4.93 1.82 11.65
CA LYS A 212 -4.50 3.22 11.68
C LYS A 212 -3.11 3.32 12.28
N ILE A 213 -2.11 2.80 11.56
CA ILE A 213 -0.72 2.66 12.02
C ILE A 213 -0.06 4.01 12.30
N ALA A 214 -0.20 4.97 11.39
CA ALA A 214 0.39 6.30 11.53
C ALA A 214 -0.70 7.38 11.56
N PRO A 215 -1.37 7.63 12.70
CA PRO A 215 -2.53 8.52 12.78
C PRO A 215 -2.27 9.95 12.32
N PHE A 216 -1.03 10.41 12.39
CA PHE A 216 -0.61 11.76 12.00
C PHE A 216 -0.01 11.84 10.60
N ALA A 217 0.10 10.71 9.89
CA ALA A 217 0.62 10.71 8.52
C ALA A 217 -0.27 11.55 7.59
N ASP A 218 0.39 12.27 6.70
CA ASP A 218 -0.26 13.06 5.66
C ASP A 218 0.21 12.58 4.28
N ILE A 219 -0.72 12.01 3.53
CA ILE A 219 -0.45 11.42 2.21
C ILE A 219 0.12 12.40 1.18
N LYS A 220 -0.16 13.71 1.34
CA LYS A 220 0.37 14.77 0.47
C LYS A 220 1.65 15.41 0.99
N SER A 221 2.02 15.14 2.25
CA SER A 221 3.26 15.64 2.81
C SER A 221 4.49 15.07 2.08
N ASN A 222 5.57 15.82 2.06
CA ASN A 222 6.88 15.31 1.63
C ASN A 222 7.54 14.40 2.65
N LYS A 223 6.93 14.24 3.83
CA LYS A 223 7.47 13.43 4.92
C LYS A 223 6.82 12.07 5.00
N LEU A 224 7.60 11.11 5.44
CA LEU A 224 7.18 9.77 5.81
C LEU A 224 7.12 9.64 7.33
N ASN A 225 6.33 8.68 7.80
CA ASN A 225 6.20 8.40 9.22
C ASN A 225 6.70 6.98 9.50
N LEU A 226 7.69 6.84 10.38
CA LEU A 226 8.13 5.53 10.86
C LEU A 226 7.47 5.26 12.21
N ILE A 227 6.79 4.13 12.32
CA ILE A 227 6.21 3.62 13.56
C ILE A 227 6.94 2.34 13.92
N VAL A 228 7.52 2.29 15.10
CA VAL A 228 8.22 1.12 15.62
C VAL A 228 7.53 0.64 16.89
N ILE A 229 7.33 -0.67 16.99
CA ILE A 229 6.85 -1.34 18.20
C ILE A 229 8.00 -2.20 18.72
N ASP A 230 8.51 -1.87 19.88
CA ASP A 230 9.66 -2.53 20.50
C ASP A 230 9.41 -2.84 21.99
N ASN A 231 10.25 -3.69 22.55
CA ASN A 231 10.32 -3.99 24.00
C ASN A 231 8.96 -4.36 24.65
N ILE A 232 8.05 -4.92 23.90
CA ILE A 232 6.75 -5.41 24.36
C ILE A 232 6.75 -6.95 24.40
N THR A 233 6.16 -7.54 25.42
CA THR A 233 5.99 -8.99 25.48
C THR A 233 4.89 -9.45 24.52
N LYS A 234 4.94 -10.72 24.11
CA LYS A 234 3.93 -11.30 23.23
C LYS A 234 2.50 -11.20 23.82
N PHE A 235 2.38 -11.36 25.11
CA PHE A 235 1.10 -11.26 25.82
C PHE A 235 0.57 -9.82 25.80
N GLU A 236 1.40 -8.84 26.16
CA GLU A 236 1.03 -7.42 26.09
C GLU A 236 0.64 -7.00 24.68
N LEU A 237 1.40 -7.45 23.66
CA LEU A 237 1.11 -7.16 22.26
C LEU A 237 -0.29 -7.63 21.84
N LEU A 238 -0.76 -8.77 22.33
CA LEU A 238 -2.09 -9.28 22.02
C LEU A 238 -3.21 -8.33 22.50
N PHE A 239 -3.09 -7.80 23.72
CA PHE A 239 -4.05 -6.83 24.26
C PHE A 239 -3.87 -5.41 23.68
N PHE A 240 -2.67 -5.08 23.30
CA PHE A 240 -2.32 -3.81 22.70
C PHE A 240 -2.82 -3.68 21.25
N PHE A 241 -2.78 -4.77 20.48
CA PHE A 241 -3.04 -4.76 19.05
C PHE A 241 -4.40 -4.14 18.63
N PRO A 242 -5.53 -4.37 19.33
CA PRO A 242 -6.79 -3.71 18.98
C PRO A 242 -6.74 -2.19 19.01
N THR A 243 -5.86 -1.58 19.80
CA THR A 243 -5.72 -0.11 19.89
C THR A 243 -5.19 0.51 18.60
N VAL A 244 -4.54 -0.29 17.74
CA VAL A 244 -4.01 0.13 16.43
C VAL A 244 -5.15 0.56 15.50
N TYR A 245 -6.29 -0.11 15.52
CA TYR A 245 -7.43 0.27 14.67
C TYR A 245 -7.98 1.67 14.99
N PHE A 246 -7.84 2.09 16.24
CA PHE A 246 -8.26 3.42 16.71
C PHE A 246 -7.14 4.46 16.68
N GLY A 247 -5.90 4.05 16.35
CA GLY A 247 -4.73 4.93 16.36
C GLY A 247 -4.31 5.36 17.77
N ARG A 248 -4.77 4.67 18.82
CA ARG A 248 -4.45 4.99 20.23
C ARG A 248 -3.12 4.41 20.67
N HIS A 249 -2.59 3.43 19.94
CA HIS A 249 -1.33 2.74 20.21
C HIS A 249 -0.13 3.68 20.31
N ILE A 250 -0.09 4.78 19.54
CA ILE A 250 1.06 5.69 19.52
C ILE A 250 1.30 6.44 20.85
N LYS A 251 0.35 6.39 21.79
CA LYS A 251 0.53 6.94 23.14
C LYS A 251 1.18 5.93 24.10
N ASN A 252 1.42 4.72 23.63
CA ASN A 252 1.97 3.66 24.46
C ASN A 252 3.51 3.73 24.51
N LYS A 253 4.10 3.43 25.65
CA LYS A 253 5.55 3.42 25.87
C LYS A 253 6.34 2.47 24.95
N PHE A 254 5.68 1.44 24.40
CA PHE A 254 6.27 0.48 23.47
C PHE A 254 6.26 0.94 22.02
N VAL A 255 5.75 2.15 21.74
CA VAL A 255 5.65 2.69 20.39
C VAL A 255 6.51 3.94 20.25
N LYS A 256 7.43 3.89 19.31
CA LYS A 256 8.22 5.04 18.88
C LYS A 256 7.71 5.53 17.54
N SER A 257 7.69 6.84 17.38
CA SER A 257 7.21 7.49 16.16
C SER A 257 8.21 8.53 15.68
N TYR A 258 8.59 8.45 14.41
CA TYR A 258 9.55 9.35 13.77
C TYR A 258 8.95 9.91 12.50
N VAL A 259 9.38 11.11 12.11
CA VAL A 259 8.93 11.78 10.87
C VAL A 259 10.14 12.31 10.14
N GLY A 260 10.30 11.95 8.87
CA GLY A 260 11.44 12.38 8.06
C GLY A 260 11.16 12.31 6.56
N ASN A 261 12.05 12.90 5.77
CA ASN A 261 11.99 12.84 4.31
C ASN A 261 12.61 11.55 3.77
N LYS A 262 13.66 11.08 4.43
CA LYS A 262 14.37 9.83 4.13
C LYS A 262 14.50 9.00 5.39
N ILE A 263 14.06 7.77 5.32
CA ILE A 263 14.06 6.82 6.44
C ILE A 263 14.70 5.52 5.97
N SER A 264 15.76 5.08 6.66
CA SER A 264 16.42 3.81 6.40
C SER A 264 16.29 2.88 7.58
N LEU A 265 16.09 1.60 7.29
CA LEU A 265 16.07 0.50 8.26
C LEU A 265 17.18 -0.46 7.86
N LYS A 266 18.10 -0.76 8.78
CA LYS A 266 19.16 -1.74 8.59
C LYS A 266 19.01 -2.87 9.59
N LEU A 267 19.03 -4.09 9.08
CA LEU A 267 18.86 -5.31 9.86
C LEU A 267 20.15 -6.13 9.81
N TYR A 268 20.42 -6.83 10.89
CA TYR A 268 21.65 -7.63 11.03
C TYR A 268 21.47 -9.07 10.55
N GLU A 269 20.25 -9.42 10.16
CA GLU A 269 19.91 -10.71 9.57
C GLU A 269 18.88 -10.54 8.44
N LYS A 270 18.83 -11.47 7.50
CA LYS A 270 17.82 -11.48 6.43
C LYS A 270 16.43 -11.66 7.01
N THR A 271 15.52 -10.78 6.62
CA THR A 271 14.18 -10.75 7.16
C THR A 271 13.11 -10.68 6.09
N TYR A 272 11.88 -10.59 6.55
CA TYR A 272 10.67 -10.48 5.76
C TYR A 272 10.04 -9.10 5.92
N GLY A 273 9.51 -8.58 4.82
CA GLY A 273 8.77 -7.34 4.82
C GLY A 273 7.55 -7.41 3.90
N GLN A 274 6.87 -6.30 3.80
CA GLN A 274 5.77 -6.12 2.87
C GLN A 274 5.79 -4.70 2.29
N ILE A 275 5.35 -4.54 1.05
CA ILE A 275 5.07 -3.27 0.39
C ILE A 275 3.60 -3.27 0.00
N ASP A 276 2.77 -2.42 0.64
CA ASP A 276 1.31 -2.37 0.43
C ASP A 276 0.61 -3.75 0.50
N GLY A 277 1.12 -4.66 1.35
CA GLY A 277 0.62 -6.02 1.53
C GLY A 277 1.23 -7.08 0.58
N GLU A 278 2.14 -6.71 -0.32
CA GLU A 278 2.89 -7.65 -1.16
C GLU A 278 4.15 -8.10 -0.42
N PHE A 279 4.31 -9.40 -0.27
CA PHE A 279 5.42 -10.02 0.46
C PHE A 279 6.77 -9.71 -0.18
N GLN A 280 7.76 -9.40 0.65
CA GLN A 280 9.16 -9.21 0.30
C GLN A 280 10.03 -10.10 1.19
N GLU A 281 11.08 -10.67 0.64
CA GLU A 281 11.99 -11.58 1.36
C GLU A 281 13.44 -11.13 1.27
N ASN A 282 14.27 -11.72 2.15
CA ASN A 282 15.72 -11.49 2.16
C ASN A 282 16.14 -10.03 2.36
N ILE A 283 15.35 -9.26 3.10
CA ILE A 283 15.63 -7.86 3.35
C ILE A 283 16.71 -7.74 4.43
N THR A 284 17.77 -7.02 4.13
CA THR A 284 18.79 -6.58 5.11
C THR A 284 18.80 -5.08 5.28
N GLU A 285 18.28 -4.35 4.30
CA GLU A 285 18.17 -2.90 4.32
C GLU A 285 16.93 -2.47 3.52
N ALA A 286 16.26 -1.43 4.01
CA ALA A 286 15.17 -0.76 3.29
C ALA A 286 15.32 0.75 3.47
N THR A 287 15.39 1.49 2.37
CA THR A 287 15.46 2.96 2.40
C THR A 287 14.28 3.55 1.68
N ALA A 288 13.40 4.24 2.41
CA ALA A 288 12.24 4.91 1.85
C ALA A 288 12.41 6.43 1.85
N TYR A 289 11.95 7.08 0.78
CA TYR A 289 12.04 8.52 0.60
C TYR A 289 10.96 9.05 -0.35
N LYS A 290 10.74 10.36 -0.31
CA LYS A 290 9.97 11.10 -1.31
C LYS A 290 10.88 12.07 -2.04
N ASP A 291 10.85 12.03 -3.37
CA ASP A 291 11.59 13.00 -4.18
C ASP A 291 10.98 14.39 -4.01
N PHE A 292 11.82 15.38 -3.76
CA PHE A 292 11.40 16.78 -3.88
C PHE A 292 11.16 17.08 -5.36
N LYS A 293 9.91 16.98 -5.82
CA LYS A 293 9.55 17.71 -7.03
C LYS A 293 9.46 19.18 -6.59
N ASN A 294 10.56 19.92 -6.81
CA ASN A 294 10.46 21.37 -6.86
C ASN A 294 9.41 21.68 -7.92
N LYS A 295 8.23 22.12 -7.51
CA LYS A 295 7.31 22.81 -8.42
C LYS A 295 8.01 24.14 -8.73
N ILE A 296 8.74 24.18 -9.85
CA ILE A 296 9.17 25.40 -10.52
C ILE A 296 7.92 26.09 -11.05
#